data_95772b9aa47061be702b019b3e2b8c2f
#
_entry.id   95772b9aa47061be702b019b3e2b8c2f
#
_cell.length_a   1.000
_cell.length_b   1.000
_cell.length_c   1.000
_cell.angle_alpha   90.00
_cell.angle_beta   90.00
_cell.angle_gamma   90.00
#
_symmetry.space_group_name_H-M   'P 1'
#
loop_
_entity.id
_entity.type
_entity.pdbx_description
1 polymer ?
#
loop_
_entity_poly.entity_id
_entity_poly.type
_entity_poly.pdbx_seq_one_letter_code
_entity_poly.pdbx_strand_id
1 'polypeptide(L)' 'MKQQKCSIEGLVIFSPKVFEDDRGFLFESFRDYWLPDYKFVQENHSHSKKDVLRGLHYQIKNPQGK' A
#
# COMPACT_ATOMS: atom_id res chain seq x y z
N MET A 1 -13.87 6.04 0.12
CA MET A 1 -12.41 6.00 0.28
C MET A 1 -11.86 7.42 0.20
N LYS A 2 -10.94 7.78 1.07
CA LYS A 2 -10.28 9.08 1.05
C LYS A 2 -8.90 8.97 0.45
N GLN A 3 -8.48 10.00 -0.28
CA GLN A 3 -7.17 10.11 -0.87
C GLN A 3 -6.49 11.37 -0.36
N GLN A 4 -5.27 11.24 0.12
CA GLN A 4 -4.50 12.34 0.71
C GLN A 4 -3.11 12.41 0.10
N LYS A 5 -2.71 13.60 -0.33
CA LYS A 5 -1.33 13.85 -0.78
C LYS A 5 -0.41 14.01 0.42
N CYS A 6 0.84 13.64 0.23
CA CYS A 6 1.89 13.81 1.23
C CYS A 6 2.85 14.94 0.86
N SER A 7 3.80 15.23 1.75
CA SER A 7 4.85 16.21 1.48
C SER A 7 5.80 15.78 0.35
N ILE A 8 5.90 14.47 0.12
CA ILE A 8 6.68 13.93 -0.98
C ILE A 8 5.79 13.84 -2.21
N GLU A 9 6.23 14.47 -3.31
CA GLU A 9 5.49 14.43 -4.56
C GLU A 9 5.33 13.00 -5.08
N GLY A 10 4.12 12.67 -5.53
CA GLY A 10 3.80 11.34 -6.05
C GLY A 10 3.41 10.32 -5.01
N LEU A 11 3.65 10.60 -3.73
CA LEU A 11 3.24 9.71 -2.65
C LEU A 11 1.81 10.05 -2.21
N VAL A 12 0.96 9.05 -2.16
CA VAL A 12 -0.45 9.23 -1.83
C VAL A 12 -0.86 8.24 -0.75
N ILE A 13 -1.66 8.70 0.19
CA ILE A 13 -2.26 7.86 1.22
C ILE A 13 -3.72 7.61 0.84
N PHE A 14 -4.09 6.34 0.77
CA PHE A 14 -5.49 5.92 0.58
C PHE A 14 -6.04 5.44 1.92
N SER A 15 -7.17 6.01 2.32
CA SER A 15 -7.83 5.64 3.57
C SER A 15 -9.19 5.02 3.26
N PRO A 16 -9.30 3.70 3.23
CA PRO A 16 -10.55 3.03 2.96
C PRO A 16 -11.52 3.13 4.14
N LYS A 17 -12.79 2.91 3.86
CA LYS A 17 -13.79 2.76 4.92
C LYS A 17 -13.63 1.38 5.55
N VAL A 18 -13.54 1.33 6.86
CA VAL A 18 -13.43 0.09 7.62
C VAL A 18 -14.82 -0.29 8.16
N PHE A 19 -15.23 -1.53 7.91
CA PHE A 19 -16.49 -2.08 8.39
C PHE A 19 -16.19 -3.02 9.54
N GLU A 20 -16.63 -2.67 10.74
CA GLU A 20 -16.41 -3.45 11.96
C GLU A 20 -17.66 -4.18 12.38
N ASP A 21 -17.48 -5.39 12.93
CA ASP A 21 -18.53 -6.19 13.56
C ASP A 21 -17.94 -7.07 14.67
N ASP A 22 -18.74 -7.96 15.25
CA ASP A 22 -18.29 -8.84 16.34
C ASP A 22 -17.18 -9.81 15.94
N ARG A 23 -17.01 -10.06 14.66
CA ARG A 23 -16.01 -10.99 14.13
C ARG A 23 -14.68 -10.30 13.84
N GLY A 24 -14.64 -8.96 13.84
CA GLY A 24 -13.45 -8.19 13.49
C GLY A 24 -13.77 -7.06 12.53
N PHE A 25 -12.99 -6.92 11.47
CA PHE A 25 -13.22 -5.85 10.50
C PHE A 25 -12.97 -6.31 9.07
N LEU A 26 -13.54 -5.55 8.15
CA LEU A 26 -13.35 -5.71 6.70
C LEU A 26 -13.13 -4.35 6.08
N PHE A 27 -12.16 -4.25 5.17
CA PHE A 27 -12.03 -3.09 4.30
C PHE A 27 -11.43 -3.51 2.95
N GLU A 28 -11.67 -2.68 1.94
CA GLU A 28 -11.01 -2.85 0.65
C GLU A 28 -9.59 -2.34 0.75
N SER A 29 -8.62 -3.19 0.43
CA SER A 29 -7.21 -2.82 0.50
C SER A 29 -6.65 -2.31 -0.81
N PHE A 30 -7.33 -2.58 -1.94
CA PHE A 30 -6.92 -2.12 -3.26
C PHE A 30 -8.05 -2.25 -4.27
N ARG A 31 -8.11 -1.29 -5.19
CA ARG A 31 -8.88 -1.36 -6.43
C ARG A 31 -8.07 -0.77 -7.56
N ASP A 32 -8.20 -1.33 -8.74
CA ASP A 32 -7.40 -0.91 -9.91
C ASP A 32 -7.61 0.56 -10.26
N TYR A 33 -8.82 1.08 -10.13
CA TYR A 33 -9.09 2.49 -10.46
C TYR A 33 -8.50 3.49 -9.46
N TRP A 34 -7.96 3.05 -8.32
CA TRP A 34 -7.26 3.95 -7.40
C TRP A 34 -5.98 4.49 -8.01
N LEU A 35 -5.33 3.70 -8.85
CA LEU A 35 -4.10 4.06 -9.55
C LEU A 35 -4.23 3.67 -11.03
N PRO A 36 -5.08 4.39 -11.80
CA PRO A 36 -5.45 3.98 -13.14
C PRO A 36 -4.29 3.99 -14.15
N ASP A 37 -3.23 4.74 -13.86
CA ASP A 37 -2.07 4.85 -14.75
C ASP A 37 -1.10 3.68 -14.59
N TYR A 38 -1.37 2.76 -13.68
CA TYR A 38 -0.47 1.64 -13.38
C TYR A 38 -1.19 0.32 -13.48
N LYS A 39 -0.49 -0.67 -14.02
CA LYS A 39 -0.98 -2.06 -14.06
C LYS A 39 -0.13 -2.88 -13.10
N PHE A 40 -0.70 -3.23 -11.96
CA PHE A 40 -0.02 -4.08 -10.99
C PHE A 40 -0.23 -5.54 -11.37
N VAL A 41 0.86 -6.30 -11.39
CA VAL A 41 0.86 -7.71 -11.81
C VAL A 41 1.33 -8.66 -10.72
N GLN A 42 1.79 -8.12 -9.59
CA GLN A 42 2.27 -8.92 -8.48
C GLN A 42 2.11 -8.12 -7.19
N GLU A 43 1.73 -8.82 -6.13
CA GLU A 43 1.62 -8.27 -4.80
C GLU A 43 2.36 -9.14 -3.81
N ASN A 44 3.08 -8.53 -2.88
CA ASN A 44 3.77 -9.22 -1.81
C ASN A 44 3.30 -8.68 -0.48
N HIS A 45 3.14 -9.57 0.48
CA HIS A 45 2.83 -9.20 1.86
C HIS A 45 3.94 -9.75 2.75
N SER A 46 4.53 -8.90 3.57
CA SER A 46 5.52 -9.33 4.55
C SER A 46 5.10 -8.90 5.95
N HIS A 47 5.45 -9.70 6.90
CA HIS A 47 5.23 -9.41 8.31
C HIS A 47 6.54 -9.60 9.06
N SER A 48 6.93 -8.63 9.87
CA SER A 48 8.17 -8.69 10.66
C SER A 48 7.83 -8.80 12.13
N LYS A 49 8.53 -9.68 12.81
CA LYS A 49 8.43 -9.80 14.27
C LYS A 49 9.02 -8.55 14.92
N LYS A 50 8.70 -8.35 16.20
CA LYS A 50 9.27 -7.26 16.99
C LYS A 50 10.80 -7.26 16.88
N ASP A 51 11.38 -6.07 16.80
CA ASP A 51 12.82 -5.83 16.77
C ASP A 51 13.53 -6.30 15.49
N VAL A 52 12.77 -6.64 14.44
CA VAL A 52 13.34 -6.94 13.13
C VAL A 52 13.39 -5.68 12.28
N LEU A 53 14.56 -5.40 11.73
CA LEU A 53 14.77 -4.31 10.79
C LEU A 53 15.04 -4.90 9.40
N ARG A 54 14.35 -4.37 8.40
CA ARG A 54 14.55 -4.70 6.98
C ARG A 54 14.80 -3.42 6.22
N GLY A 55 15.90 -3.34 5.53
CA GLY A 55 16.25 -2.17 4.77
C GLY A 55 17.75 -1.91 4.86
N LEU A 56 18.26 -0.92 4.16
CA LEU A 56 17.54 -0.16 3.14
C LEU A 56 17.72 -0.86 1.80
N HIS A 57 16.66 -0.87 0.97
CA HIS A 57 16.68 -1.55 -0.32
C HIS A 57 16.30 -0.57 -1.43
N TYR A 58 16.98 -0.69 -2.58
CA TYR A 58 16.65 0.10 -3.76
C TYR A 58 16.98 -0.69 -5.03
N GLN A 59 16.44 -0.23 -6.14
CA GLN A 59 16.65 -0.86 -7.45
C GLN A 59 17.21 0.17 -8.42
N ILE A 60 18.20 -0.24 -9.18
CA ILE A 60 18.93 0.64 -10.10
C ILE A 60 18.39 0.55 -11.52
N LYS A 61 18.26 -0.68 -12.06
CA LYS A 61 17.94 -0.88 -13.48
C LYS A 61 16.45 -0.85 -13.77
N ASN A 62 15.68 -1.61 -13.03
CA ASN A 62 14.24 -1.76 -13.25
C ASN A 62 13.51 -1.46 -11.94
N PRO A 63 13.35 -0.17 -11.58
CA PRO A 63 12.70 0.17 -10.33
C PRO A 63 11.23 -0.28 -10.34
N GLN A 64 10.81 -0.86 -9.23
CA GLN A 64 9.41 -1.26 -9.06
C GLN A 64 8.60 -0.12 -8.48
N GLY A 65 7.31 -0.08 -8.83
CA GLY A 65 6.35 0.80 -8.17
C GLY A 65 6.00 0.25 -6.79
N LYS A 66 5.84 1.13 -5.84
CA LYS A 66 5.43 0.80 -4.48
C LYS A 66 4.33 1.74 -4.02
#